data_859131cbffc7e6909e3a53230a4ed670
#
_entry.id   859131cbffc7e6909e3a53230a4ed670
#
_cell.length_a   1.000
_cell.length_b   1.000
_cell.length_c   1.000
_cell.angle_alpha   90.00
_cell.angle_beta   90.00
_cell.angle_gamma   90.00
#
_symmetry.space_group_name_H-M   'P 1'
#
loop_
_entity.id
_entity.type
_entity.pdbx_description
1 polymer ?
#
loop_
_entity_poly.entity_id
_entity_poly.type
_entity_poly.pdbx_seq_one_letter_code
_entity_poly.pdbx_strand_id
1 'polypeptide(L)'
;VILTNNTALLEVLRQKWPDIPAKNWEIRPLTGLTQGSHYITDGVHQMVGRRQTWHGGTLGVNRQRENRILHKLSFVGIAPKVIAMHGDWLLLEWLSGTKVTAETFGLPSFQQSLAQIVANLHHHSPLGYSLQLKQQITYQWQQIDNRRLLPDWLRLHKLFMTAKMPTPLKIAPAHMDIHPDNLLMTSEGLKLIDWEYATDVDIGFSLATLFKGNQWSEIQQKTFLNYYCTYASGYIDIVLLEQKIKQWEPWVRYMMLMWYEVRWQRTKEPQFSALAHPLRLSFNLAF
;
A
#
# COMPACT_ATOMS: atom_id res chain seq x y z
N VAL A 1 11.89 16.83 24.03
CA VAL A 1 10.82 15.83 24.03
C VAL A 1 11.03 14.74 22.96
N ILE A 2 12.17 14.75 22.24
CA ILE A 2 12.49 13.75 21.17
C ILE A 2 13.23 12.51 21.73
N LEU A 3 13.73 12.55 22.96
CA LEU A 3 14.65 11.54 23.53
C LEU A 3 14.00 10.22 23.98
N THR A 4 12.72 10.20 24.33
CA THR A 4 12.08 8.98 24.88
C THR A 4 11.57 7.99 23.84
N ASN A 5 11.43 8.38 22.59
CA ASN A 5 10.92 7.49 21.52
C ASN A 5 12.02 6.70 20.78
N ASN A 6 13.29 7.06 20.93
CA ASN A 6 14.40 6.43 20.20
C ASN A 6 15.16 5.37 21.01
N THR A 7 14.89 5.19 22.31
CA THR A 7 15.63 4.24 23.13
C THR A 7 15.53 2.80 22.58
N ALA A 8 14.33 2.35 22.24
CA ALA A 8 14.15 1.02 21.65
C ALA A 8 14.83 0.88 20.29
N LEU A 9 14.82 1.93 19.45
CA LEU A 9 15.53 1.94 18.19
C LEU A 9 17.06 1.86 18.38
N LEU A 10 17.60 2.68 19.29
CA LEU A 10 19.03 2.65 19.61
C LEU A 10 19.48 1.31 20.18
N GLU A 11 18.60 0.61 20.89
CA GLU A 11 18.88 -0.74 21.36
C GLU A 11 18.99 -1.75 20.20
N VAL A 12 18.09 -1.66 19.20
CA VAL A 12 18.18 -2.46 17.96
C VAL A 12 19.49 -2.18 17.23
N LEU A 13 19.86 -0.91 17.06
CA LEU A 13 21.09 -0.51 16.40
C LEU A 13 22.33 -1.01 17.13
N ARG A 14 22.35 -0.91 18.46
CA ARG A 14 23.43 -1.45 19.31
C ARG A 14 23.59 -2.98 19.20
N GLN A 15 22.48 -3.71 19.14
CA GLN A 15 22.52 -5.17 18.95
C GLN A 15 23.08 -5.56 17.59
N LYS A 16 22.74 -4.81 16.54
CA LYS A 16 23.16 -5.10 15.17
C LYS A 16 24.58 -4.59 14.86
N TRP A 17 24.97 -3.46 15.43
CA TRP A 17 26.26 -2.79 15.27
C TRP A 17 26.85 -2.39 16.63
N PRO A 18 27.36 -3.35 17.42
CA PRO A 18 27.82 -3.08 18.79
C PRO A 18 29.01 -2.13 18.84
N ASP A 19 29.82 -2.08 17.77
CA ASP A 19 31.00 -1.24 17.69
C ASP A 19 30.71 0.23 17.37
N ILE A 20 29.44 0.57 17.02
CA ILE A 20 29.05 1.94 16.67
C ILE A 20 28.37 2.60 17.87
N PRO A 21 28.99 3.66 18.47
CA PRO A 21 28.39 4.39 19.57
C PRO A 21 27.03 5.00 19.21
N ALA A 22 26.09 4.99 20.14
CA ALA A 22 24.74 5.51 19.93
C ALA A 22 24.70 6.96 19.44
N LYS A 23 25.67 7.79 19.84
CA LYS A 23 25.82 9.20 19.43
C LYS A 23 26.16 9.40 17.96
N ASN A 24 26.66 8.38 17.29
CA ASN A 24 27.04 8.45 15.87
C ASN A 24 25.84 8.23 14.95
N TRP A 25 24.71 7.73 15.47
CA TRP A 25 23.52 7.52 14.67
C TRP A 25 22.72 8.84 14.51
N GLU A 26 22.59 9.27 13.28
CA GLU A 26 21.64 10.32 12.88
C GLU A 26 20.28 9.68 12.57
N ILE A 27 19.21 10.17 13.20
CA ILE A 27 17.84 9.67 13.02
C ILE A 27 16.98 10.86 12.64
N ARG A 28 16.45 10.85 11.42
CA ARG A 28 15.57 11.92 10.88
C ARG A 28 14.20 11.36 10.51
N PRO A 29 13.09 12.02 10.86
CA PRO A 29 11.78 11.61 10.39
C PRO A 29 11.70 11.71 8.85
N LEU A 30 11.05 10.75 8.22
CA LEU A 30 10.68 10.81 6.81
C LEU A 30 9.24 11.30 6.69
N THR A 31 8.99 12.17 5.71
CA THR A 31 7.64 12.62 5.38
C THR A 31 6.87 11.53 4.66
N GLY A 32 5.62 11.28 5.07
CA GLY A 32 4.74 10.28 4.46
C GLY A 32 3.34 10.34 5.07
N LEU A 33 2.34 9.75 4.41
CA LEU A 33 0.95 9.73 4.88
C LEU A 33 0.77 8.87 6.13
N THR A 34 1.58 7.84 6.30
CA THR A 34 1.63 7.00 7.50
C THR A 34 2.84 7.42 8.34
N GLN A 35 2.58 8.07 9.46
CA GLN A 35 3.63 8.52 10.39
C GLN A 35 4.40 7.32 10.96
N GLY A 36 5.70 7.50 11.26
CA GLY A 36 6.52 6.51 11.96
C GLY A 36 7.70 5.94 11.17
N SER A 37 7.99 6.49 9.98
CA SER A 37 9.20 6.15 9.21
C SER A 37 10.33 7.16 9.48
N HIS A 38 11.55 6.65 9.61
CA HIS A 38 12.76 7.43 9.90
C HIS A 38 13.90 7.01 8.98
N TYR A 39 14.63 7.97 8.47
CA TYR A 39 15.94 7.76 7.88
C TYR A 39 16.98 7.63 8.99
N ILE A 40 17.84 6.64 8.92
CA ILE A 40 18.82 6.31 9.94
C ILE A 40 20.16 6.12 9.25
N THR A 41 21.21 6.80 9.74
CA THR A 41 22.57 6.63 9.22
C THR A 41 23.62 6.92 10.29
N ASP A 42 24.79 6.31 10.14
CA ASP A 42 26.04 6.63 10.86
C ASP A 42 27.11 7.25 9.92
N GLY A 43 26.70 7.59 8.68
CA GLY A 43 27.59 8.06 7.62
C GLY A 43 28.08 6.93 6.69
N VAL A 44 28.07 5.68 7.13
CA VAL A 44 28.44 4.49 6.35
C VAL A 44 27.21 3.65 6.03
N HIS A 45 26.44 3.30 7.04
CA HIS A 45 25.19 2.57 6.90
C HIS A 45 24.02 3.53 6.64
N GLN A 46 23.10 3.13 5.81
CA GLN A 46 21.87 3.87 5.51
C GLN A 46 20.68 2.91 5.56
N MET A 47 19.61 3.30 6.27
CA MET A 47 18.43 2.46 6.41
C MET A 47 17.16 3.27 6.68
N VAL A 48 16.02 2.60 6.51
CA VAL A 48 14.71 3.10 6.93
C VAL A 48 14.26 2.33 8.17
N GLY A 49 14.00 3.05 9.26
CA GLY A 49 13.34 2.50 10.44
C GLY A 49 11.85 2.78 10.38
N ARG A 50 11.03 1.74 10.49
CA ARG A 50 9.56 1.82 10.48
C ARG A 50 9.02 1.33 11.83
N ARG A 51 8.35 2.22 12.55
CA ARG A 51 7.78 1.87 13.87
C ARG A 51 6.35 1.37 13.74
N GLN A 52 5.99 0.34 14.50
CA GLN A 52 4.59 0.01 14.73
C GLN A 52 3.96 1.08 15.62
N THR A 53 2.95 1.76 15.11
CA THR A 53 2.20 2.75 15.89
C THR A 53 0.80 2.22 16.17
N TRP A 54 0.19 2.66 17.28
CA TRP A 54 -1.21 2.35 17.59
C TRP A 54 -2.15 2.77 16.45
N HIS A 55 -1.92 3.96 15.90
CA HIS A 55 -2.71 4.47 14.78
C HIS A 55 -2.54 3.64 13.49
N GLY A 56 -1.34 3.14 13.22
CA GLY A 56 -1.09 2.24 12.09
C GLY A 56 -1.86 0.94 12.21
N GLY A 57 -1.85 0.31 13.40
CA GLY A 57 -2.58 -0.94 13.64
C GLY A 57 -4.07 -0.85 13.30
N THR A 58 -4.69 0.29 13.60
CA THR A 58 -6.11 0.53 13.29
C THR A 58 -6.40 0.82 11.81
N LEU A 59 -5.38 1.11 11.01
CA LEU A 59 -5.45 1.20 9.55
C LEU A 59 -5.08 -0.10 8.84
N GLY A 60 -4.85 -1.17 9.60
CA GLY A 60 -4.43 -2.46 9.07
C GLY A 60 -2.92 -2.64 8.91
N VAL A 61 -2.12 -1.66 9.35
CA VAL A 61 -0.65 -1.72 9.30
C VAL A 61 -0.12 -2.65 10.41
N ASN A 62 0.69 -3.64 10.02
CA ASN A 62 1.33 -4.56 10.94
C ASN A 62 2.78 -4.82 10.50
N ARG A 63 3.75 -4.28 11.25
CA ARG A 63 5.18 -4.36 10.88
C ARG A 63 5.73 -5.79 10.93
N GLN A 64 5.20 -6.66 11.78
CA GLN A 64 5.58 -8.08 11.77
C GLN A 64 5.09 -8.80 10.51
N ARG A 65 3.86 -8.46 10.04
CA ARG A 65 3.33 -8.97 8.77
C ARG A 65 4.18 -8.45 7.60
N GLU A 66 4.46 -7.15 7.55
CA GLU A 66 5.32 -6.53 6.54
C GLU A 66 6.71 -7.17 6.50
N ASN A 67 7.34 -7.38 7.66
CA ASN A 67 8.61 -8.09 7.76
C ASN A 67 8.56 -9.48 7.11
N ARG A 68 7.54 -10.29 7.42
CA ARG A 68 7.39 -11.64 6.85
C ARG A 68 7.14 -11.61 5.35
N ILE A 69 6.37 -10.63 4.86
CA ILE A 69 6.11 -10.41 3.43
C ILE A 69 7.40 -10.06 2.71
N LEU A 70 8.15 -9.10 3.22
CA LEU A 70 9.43 -8.67 2.63
C LEU A 70 10.46 -9.80 2.58
N HIS A 71 10.53 -10.66 3.60
CA HIS A 71 11.37 -11.86 3.55
C HIS A 71 10.94 -12.82 2.42
N LYS A 72 9.64 -13.02 2.22
CA LYS A 72 9.13 -13.85 1.11
C LYS A 72 9.42 -13.25 -0.27
N LEU A 73 9.48 -11.92 -0.37
CA LEU A 73 9.72 -11.20 -1.63
C LEU A 73 11.22 -10.89 -1.87
N SER A 74 12.11 -11.27 -0.96
CA SER A 74 13.54 -10.87 -1.00
C SER A 74 14.26 -11.26 -2.29
N PHE A 75 13.87 -12.36 -2.93
CA PHE A 75 14.45 -12.84 -4.19
C PHE A 75 13.74 -12.29 -5.44
N VAL A 76 12.61 -11.59 -5.31
CA VAL A 76 11.93 -10.96 -6.46
C VAL A 76 12.69 -9.71 -6.92
N GLY A 77 13.46 -9.10 -6.03
CA GLY A 77 14.31 -7.96 -6.34
C GLY A 77 13.57 -6.63 -6.54
N ILE A 78 12.28 -6.56 -6.20
CA ILE A 78 11.46 -5.34 -6.37
C ILE A 78 11.18 -4.60 -5.06
N ALA A 79 11.50 -5.20 -3.93
CA ALA A 79 11.21 -4.68 -2.59
C ALA A 79 12.50 -4.42 -1.81
N PRO A 80 12.51 -3.54 -0.80
CA PRO A 80 13.65 -3.36 0.09
C PRO A 80 13.92 -4.62 0.91
N LYS A 81 15.20 -4.89 1.20
CA LYS A 81 15.60 -5.99 2.08
C LYS A 81 15.37 -5.63 3.52
N VAL A 82 14.98 -6.64 4.31
CA VAL A 82 14.90 -6.50 5.76
C VAL A 82 16.30 -6.60 6.36
N ILE A 83 16.66 -5.60 7.16
CA ILE A 83 17.91 -5.59 7.93
C ILE A 83 17.71 -6.23 9.29
N ALA A 84 16.66 -5.82 10.00
CA ALA A 84 16.29 -6.34 11.32
C ALA A 84 14.82 -6.09 11.63
N MET A 85 14.26 -6.92 12.53
CA MET A 85 12.98 -6.68 13.18
C MET A 85 13.18 -6.92 14.68
N HIS A 86 12.91 -5.89 15.50
CA HIS A 86 13.00 -6.03 16.96
C HIS A 86 11.96 -5.15 17.64
N GLY A 87 11.16 -5.73 18.52
CA GLY A 87 10.05 -5.04 19.16
C GLY A 87 9.10 -4.42 18.13
N ASP A 88 8.89 -3.12 18.24
CA ASP A 88 8.04 -2.33 17.36
C ASP A 88 8.76 -1.77 16.11
N TRP A 89 10.04 -2.06 15.93
CA TRP A 89 10.84 -1.49 14.86
C TRP A 89 11.18 -2.52 13.78
N LEU A 90 10.86 -2.16 12.54
CA LEU A 90 11.30 -2.84 11.32
C LEU A 90 12.36 -1.96 10.65
N LEU A 91 13.57 -2.49 10.50
CA LEU A 91 14.67 -1.84 9.77
C LEU A 91 14.80 -2.41 8.37
N LEU A 92 14.76 -1.55 7.38
CA LEU A 92 14.86 -1.87 5.96
C LEU A 92 16.08 -1.19 5.35
N GLU A 93 16.66 -1.78 4.30
CA GLU A 93 17.71 -1.14 3.52
C GLU A 93 17.22 0.20 2.94
N TRP A 94 18.13 1.17 2.85
CA TRP A 94 17.90 2.38 2.10
C TRP A 94 18.07 2.11 0.61
N LEU A 95 17.03 2.33 -0.19
CA LEU A 95 17.13 2.23 -1.64
C LEU A 95 17.51 3.59 -2.22
N SER A 96 18.74 3.70 -2.72
CA SER A 96 19.19 4.89 -3.44
C SER A 96 18.57 4.92 -4.83
N GLY A 97 17.79 5.96 -5.11
CA GLY A 97 17.10 6.09 -6.38
C GLY A 97 16.36 7.42 -6.50
N THR A 98 15.85 7.68 -7.69
CA THR A 98 15.02 8.84 -7.98
C THR A 98 13.56 8.49 -7.84
N LYS A 99 12.78 9.32 -7.14
CA LYS A 99 11.33 9.19 -7.08
C LYS A 99 10.71 9.33 -8.47
N VAL A 100 9.70 8.53 -8.73
CA VAL A 100 8.91 8.63 -9.95
C VAL A 100 8.00 9.85 -9.85
N THR A 101 8.02 10.70 -10.87
CA THR A 101 7.10 11.84 -10.95
C THR A 101 5.74 11.41 -11.52
N ALA A 102 4.70 12.21 -11.27
CA ALA A 102 3.38 11.96 -11.87
C ALA A 102 3.43 11.95 -13.40
N GLU A 103 4.28 12.80 -14.00
CA GLU A 103 4.50 12.85 -15.44
C GLU A 103 5.12 11.52 -15.94
N THR A 104 6.24 11.10 -15.35
CA THR A 104 6.89 9.82 -15.69
C THR A 104 5.93 8.63 -15.54
N PHE A 105 5.15 8.61 -14.46
CA PHE A 105 4.18 7.55 -14.17
C PHE A 105 3.10 7.42 -15.25
N GLY A 106 2.74 8.52 -15.90
CA GLY A 106 1.79 8.57 -17.02
C GLY A 106 2.34 8.09 -18.36
N LEU A 107 3.66 7.96 -18.53
CA LEU A 107 4.27 7.60 -19.81
C LEU A 107 4.03 6.12 -20.17
N PRO A 108 3.68 5.79 -21.42
CA PRO A 108 3.49 4.41 -21.87
C PRO A 108 4.69 3.50 -21.61
N SER A 109 5.92 4.00 -21.81
CA SER A 109 7.15 3.26 -21.55
C SER A 109 7.32 2.92 -20.06
N PHE A 110 6.92 3.82 -19.16
CA PHE A 110 6.91 3.56 -17.73
C PHE A 110 5.81 2.55 -17.35
N GLN A 111 4.61 2.70 -17.93
CA GLN A 111 3.51 1.75 -17.73
C GLN A 111 3.90 0.32 -18.14
N GLN A 112 4.70 0.17 -19.19
CA GLN A 112 5.24 -1.12 -19.62
C GLN A 112 6.12 -1.75 -18.52
N SER A 113 7.06 -0.98 -17.97
CA SER A 113 7.97 -1.45 -16.89
C SER A 113 7.18 -1.78 -15.61
N LEU A 114 6.20 -0.95 -15.27
CA LEU A 114 5.33 -1.20 -14.12
C LEU A 114 4.45 -2.44 -14.33
N ALA A 115 3.90 -2.63 -15.53
CA ALA A 115 3.09 -3.79 -15.88
C ALA A 115 3.88 -5.10 -15.73
N GLN A 116 5.15 -5.09 -16.15
CA GLN A 116 6.05 -6.23 -15.97
C GLN A 116 6.26 -6.58 -14.49
N ILE A 117 6.51 -5.56 -13.65
CA ILE A 117 6.69 -5.76 -12.21
C ILE A 117 5.42 -6.31 -11.56
N VAL A 118 4.26 -5.72 -11.88
CA VAL A 118 2.97 -6.16 -11.34
C VAL A 118 2.62 -7.57 -11.81
N ALA A 119 2.86 -7.89 -13.09
CA ALA A 119 2.65 -9.24 -13.63
C ALA A 119 3.54 -10.28 -12.92
N ASN A 120 4.81 -9.96 -12.75
CA ASN A 120 5.76 -10.82 -12.03
C ASN A 120 5.33 -11.04 -10.57
N LEU A 121 4.91 -9.97 -9.88
CA LEU A 121 4.39 -10.08 -8.51
C LEU A 121 3.14 -10.98 -8.45
N HIS A 122 2.19 -10.79 -9.37
CA HIS A 122 0.98 -11.60 -9.46
C HIS A 122 1.23 -13.06 -9.91
N HIS A 123 2.41 -13.35 -10.41
CA HIS A 123 2.82 -14.72 -10.75
C HIS A 123 3.46 -15.45 -9.55
N HIS A 124 3.85 -14.71 -8.54
CA HIS A 124 4.54 -15.26 -7.37
C HIS A 124 3.62 -16.14 -6.50
N SER A 125 4.24 -17.00 -5.70
CA SER A 125 3.54 -17.79 -4.69
C SER A 125 2.83 -16.90 -3.66
N PRO A 126 1.65 -17.29 -3.15
CA PRO A 126 0.92 -16.51 -2.16
C PRO A 126 1.75 -16.14 -0.93
N LEU A 127 1.52 -14.93 -0.41
CA LEU A 127 2.16 -14.42 0.80
C LEU A 127 1.64 -15.12 2.07
N GLY A 128 0.44 -15.70 2.00
CA GLY A 128 -0.25 -16.31 3.14
C GLY A 128 -1.05 -15.33 3.99
N TYR A 129 -1.34 -14.16 3.44
CA TYR A 129 -2.12 -13.09 4.08
C TYR A 129 -3.23 -12.60 3.16
N SER A 130 -4.37 -13.26 3.20
CA SER A 130 -5.52 -12.91 2.35
C SER A 130 -6.24 -11.66 2.85
N LEU A 131 -6.68 -10.82 1.93
CA LEU A 131 -7.49 -9.65 2.23
C LEU A 131 -8.86 -10.06 2.78
N GLN A 132 -9.13 -9.68 4.02
CA GLN A 132 -10.43 -9.87 4.67
C GLN A 132 -11.29 -8.61 4.48
N LEU A 133 -11.68 -8.31 3.22
CA LEU A 133 -12.23 -7.03 2.81
C LEU A 133 -13.43 -6.58 3.66
N LYS A 134 -14.44 -7.45 3.86
CA LYS A 134 -15.63 -7.11 4.66
C LYS A 134 -15.28 -6.87 6.13
N GLN A 135 -14.37 -7.63 6.70
CA GLN A 135 -13.91 -7.42 8.08
C GLN A 135 -13.18 -6.08 8.21
N GLN A 136 -12.32 -5.75 7.25
CA GLN A 136 -11.63 -4.46 7.23
C GLN A 136 -12.61 -3.30 7.11
N ILE A 137 -13.59 -3.39 6.20
CA ILE A 137 -14.65 -2.37 6.04
C ILE A 137 -15.46 -2.25 7.33
N THR A 138 -15.86 -3.36 7.96
CA THR A 138 -16.61 -3.34 9.24
C THR A 138 -15.81 -2.67 10.34
N TYR A 139 -14.52 -2.99 10.45
CA TYR A 139 -13.65 -2.37 11.44
C TYR A 139 -13.49 -0.85 11.22
N GLN A 140 -13.30 -0.44 9.96
CA GLN A 140 -13.20 0.98 9.60
C GLN A 140 -14.52 1.71 9.85
N TRP A 141 -15.65 1.09 9.52
CA TRP A 141 -16.99 1.64 9.79
C TRP A 141 -17.20 2.02 11.26
N GLN A 142 -16.75 1.17 12.17
CA GLN A 142 -16.84 1.42 13.62
C GLN A 142 -15.98 2.61 14.09
N GLN A 143 -15.06 3.09 13.27
CA GLN A 143 -14.19 4.24 13.58
C GLN A 143 -14.77 5.58 13.09
N ILE A 144 -15.83 5.56 12.29
CA ILE A 144 -16.43 6.77 11.72
C ILE A 144 -17.40 7.38 12.74
N ASP A 145 -17.36 8.70 12.91
CA ASP A 145 -18.28 9.43 13.78
C ASP A 145 -19.74 9.19 13.35
N ASN A 146 -20.57 8.71 14.26
CA ASN A 146 -21.97 8.40 13.99
C ASN A 146 -22.75 9.59 13.41
N ARG A 147 -22.37 10.83 13.74
CA ARG A 147 -22.98 12.06 13.18
C ARG A 147 -22.79 12.23 11.68
N ARG A 148 -21.81 11.52 11.10
CA ARG A 148 -21.54 11.52 9.66
C ARG A 148 -22.26 10.38 8.91
N LEU A 149 -22.81 9.42 9.65
CA LEU A 149 -23.49 8.24 9.10
C LEU A 149 -24.95 8.56 8.76
N LEU A 150 -25.13 9.27 7.65
CA LEU A 150 -26.47 9.61 7.13
C LEU A 150 -27.22 8.35 6.66
N PRO A 151 -28.58 8.38 6.59
CA PRO A 151 -29.40 7.23 6.20
C PRO A 151 -28.97 6.56 4.89
N ASP A 152 -28.57 7.34 3.89
CA ASP A 152 -28.09 6.81 2.61
C ASP A 152 -26.82 6.00 2.77
N TRP A 153 -25.90 6.46 3.62
CA TRP A 153 -24.67 5.72 3.89
C TRP A 153 -24.91 4.45 4.69
N LEU A 154 -25.85 4.49 5.64
CA LEU A 154 -26.29 3.28 6.36
C LEU A 154 -26.85 2.24 5.39
N ARG A 155 -27.68 2.67 4.42
CA ARG A 155 -28.22 1.78 3.37
C ARG A 155 -27.11 1.22 2.48
N LEU A 156 -26.18 2.06 2.03
CA LEU A 156 -25.03 1.65 1.22
C LEU A 156 -24.16 0.65 1.97
N HIS A 157 -23.84 0.92 3.23
CA HIS A 157 -23.05 0.02 4.05
C HIS A 157 -23.72 -1.35 4.18
N LYS A 158 -25.02 -1.39 4.50
CA LYS A 158 -25.79 -2.63 4.57
C LYS A 158 -25.75 -3.38 3.24
N LEU A 159 -25.87 -2.67 2.11
CA LEU A 159 -25.77 -3.27 0.77
C LEU A 159 -24.43 -4.01 0.60
N PHE A 160 -23.29 -3.34 0.86
CA PHE A 160 -21.97 -3.97 0.74
C PHE A 160 -21.79 -5.14 1.71
N MET A 161 -22.27 -5.05 2.94
CA MET A 161 -22.13 -6.12 3.93
C MET A 161 -22.94 -7.37 3.57
N THR A 162 -24.12 -7.21 2.93
CA THR A 162 -24.99 -8.33 2.51
C THR A 162 -24.68 -8.83 1.10
N ALA A 163 -24.17 -7.99 0.21
CA ALA A 163 -23.86 -8.36 -1.17
C ALA A 163 -22.82 -9.49 -1.24
N LYS A 164 -22.99 -10.38 -2.22
CA LYS A 164 -21.96 -11.38 -2.56
C LYS A 164 -20.80 -10.68 -3.26
N MET A 165 -19.58 -10.92 -2.78
CA MET A 165 -18.37 -10.43 -3.45
C MET A 165 -18.16 -11.15 -4.79
N PRO A 166 -17.52 -10.50 -5.78
CA PRO A 166 -17.12 -11.17 -7.02
C PRO A 166 -16.30 -12.43 -6.74
N THR A 167 -16.55 -13.48 -7.50
CA THR A 167 -15.71 -14.70 -7.45
C THR A 167 -14.32 -14.35 -7.97
N PRO A 168 -13.25 -14.66 -7.22
CA PRO A 168 -11.89 -14.39 -7.67
C PRO A 168 -11.56 -15.05 -9.01
N LEU A 169 -10.79 -14.38 -9.83
CA LEU A 169 -10.23 -14.91 -11.04
C LEU A 169 -8.93 -15.68 -10.74
N LYS A 170 -8.02 -15.02 -10.05
CA LYS A 170 -6.75 -15.57 -9.57
C LYS A 170 -6.33 -14.81 -8.31
N ILE A 171 -6.12 -15.54 -7.22
CA ILE A 171 -5.53 -14.97 -6.00
C ILE A 171 -4.02 -14.92 -6.16
N ALA A 172 -3.44 -13.75 -5.92
CA ALA A 172 -2.02 -13.50 -6.06
C ALA A 172 -1.52 -12.43 -5.06
N PRO A 173 -0.20 -12.39 -4.78
CA PRO A 173 0.41 -11.30 -4.04
C PRO A 173 0.16 -9.95 -4.71
N ALA A 174 -0.23 -8.96 -3.95
CA ALA A 174 -0.43 -7.60 -4.42
C ALA A 174 0.13 -6.58 -3.44
N HIS A 175 0.67 -5.48 -3.96
CA HIS A 175 1.21 -4.39 -3.13
C HIS A 175 0.10 -3.56 -2.48
N MET A 176 -0.99 -3.34 -3.19
CA MET A 176 -2.21 -2.62 -2.79
C MET A 176 -2.08 -1.10 -2.60
N ASP A 177 -0.90 -0.53 -2.82
CA ASP A 177 -0.66 0.92 -2.69
C ASP A 177 0.38 1.42 -3.71
N ILE A 178 0.17 1.08 -4.99
CA ILE A 178 1.09 1.50 -6.07
C ILE A 178 0.70 2.89 -6.57
N HIS A 179 1.56 3.86 -6.29
CA HIS A 179 1.48 5.24 -6.79
C HIS A 179 2.90 5.83 -6.90
N PRO A 180 3.08 7.00 -7.56
CA PRO A 180 4.42 7.56 -7.81
C PRO A 180 5.34 7.64 -6.60
N ASP A 181 4.82 8.04 -5.43
CA ASP A 181 5.63 8.20 -4.22
C ASP A 181 6.16 6.87 -3.64
N ASN A 182 5.52 5.73 -3.99
CA ASN A 182 5.94 4.40 -3.59
C ASN A 182 6.83 3.70 -4.63
N LEU A 183 7.34 4.44 -5.62
CA LEU A 183 8.16 3.94 -6.71
C LEU A 183 9.49 4.67 -6.76
N LEU A 184 10.58 3.88 -6.87
CA LEU A 184 11.94 4.39 -7.00
C LEU A 184 12.60 3.80 -8.25
N MET A 185 13.15 4.68 -9.09
CA MET A 185 14.07 4.29 -10.16
C MET A 185 15.47 4.18 -9.58
N THR A 186 15.99 2.97 -9.50
CA THR A 186 17.34 2.67 -9.00
C THR A 186 18.25 2.20 -10.11
N SER A 187 19.56 2.05 -9.83
CA SER A 187 20.51 1.43 -10.77
C SER A 187 20.19 -0.03 -11.11
N GLU A 188 19.42 -0.70 -10.23
CA GLU A 188 18.97 -2.10 -10.43
C GLU A 188 17.55 -2.18 -11.05
N GLY A 189 16.98 -1.06 -11.47
CA GLY A 189 15.65 -0.98 -12.05
C GLY A 189 14.60 -0.39 -11.09
N LEU A 190 13.33 -0.56 -11.45
CA LEU A 190 12.20 -0.03 -10.70
C LEU A 190 11.97 -0.85 -9.41
N LYS A 191 11.87 -0.17 -8.28
CA LYS A 191 11.58 -0.75 -6.97
C LYS A 191 10.28 -0.22 -6.40
N LEU A 192 9.60 -1.04 -5.61
CA LEU A 192 8.40 -0.69 -4.83
C LEU A 192 8.78 -0.57 -3.36
N ILE A 193 8.39 0.52 -2.72
CA ILE A 193 8.52 0.74 -1.28
C ILE A 193 7.14 0.79 -0.62
N ASP A 194 7.09 0.74 0.70
CA ASP A 194 5.85 0.81 1.50
C ASP A 194 4.90 -0.38 1.32
N TRP A 195 5.35 -1.57 1.74
CA TRP A 195 4.64 -2.85 1.62
C TRP A 195 3.62 -3.13 2.74
N GLU A 196 3.23 -2.11 3.49
CA GLU A 196 2.40 -2.26 4.69
C GLU A 196 0.98 -2.78 4.41
N TYR A 197 0.46 -2.55 3.19
CA TYR A 197 -0.86 -3.04 2.75
C TYR A 197 -0.78 -4.30 1.89
N ALA A 198 0.43 -4.82 1.63
CA ALA A 198 0.60 -6.00 0.78
C ALA A 198 -0.18 -7.21 1.32
N THR A 199 -0.83 -7.93 0.40
CA THR A 199 -1.74 -9.02 0.74
C THR A 199 -1.98 -9.93 -0.46
N ASP A 200 -2.53 -11.12 -0.23
CA ASP A 200 -3.04 -11.97 -1.30
C ASP A 200 -4.49 -11.57 -1.62
N VAL A 201 -4.74 -11.24 -2.88
CA VAL A 201 -6.04 -10.75 -3.35
C VAL A 201 -6.27 -11.15 -4.81
N ASP A 202 -7.51 -11.07 -5.27
CA ASP A 202 -7.81 -11.26 -6.70
C ASP A 202 -7.06 -10.24 -7.56
N ILE A 203 -6.44 -10.69 -8.65
CA ILE A 203 -5.69 -9.81 -9.57
C ILE A 203 -6.57 -8.68 -10.13
N GLY A 204 -7.87 -8.95 -10.36
CA GLY A 204 -8.81 -7.91 -10.77
C GLY A 204 -9.02 -6.85 -9.71
N PHE A 205 -9.06 -7.22 -8.41
CA PHE A 205 -9.13 -6.28 -7.30
C PHE A 205 -7.85 -5.44 -7.18
N SER A 206 -6.68 -6.09 -7.29
CA SER A 206 -5.38 -5.41 -7.29
C SER A 206 -5.27 -4.36 -8.39
N LEU A 207 -5.64 -4.73 -9.63
CA LEU A 207 -5.60 -3.82 -10.78
C LEU A 207 -6.66 -2.71 -10.69
N ALA A 208 -7.86 -3.01 -10.20
CA ALA A 208 -8.87 -1.99 -9.92
C ALA A 208 -8.38 -0.97 -8.87
N THR A 209 -7.64 -1.43 -7.85
CA THR A 209 -7.03 -0.55 -6.84
C THR A 209 -5.95 0.34 -7.45
N LEU A 210 -5.06 -0.21 -8.27
CA LEU A 210 -4.04 0.54 -9.01
C LEU A 210 -4.68 1.63 -9.89
N PHE A 211 -5.66 1.27 -10.69
CA PHE A 211 -6.30 2.19 -11.63
C PHE A 211 -7.09 3.28 -10.92
N LYS A 212 -7.85 2.92 -9.91
CA LYS A 212 -8.68 3.89 -9.17
C LYS A 212 -7.84 4.80 -8.29
N GLY A 213 -6.82 4.27 -7.61
CA GLY A 213 -5.92 5.05 -6.76
C GLY A 213 -5.17 6.13 -7.53
N ASN A 214 -4.83 5.85 -8.79
CA ASN A 214 -4.12 6.78 -9.66
C ASN A 214 -5.03 7.51 -10.66
N GLN A 215 -6.33 7.36 -10.57
CA GLN A 215 -7.33 8.02 -11.44
C GLN A 215 -7.06 7.83 -12.94
N TRP A 216 -6.57 6.65 -13.33
CA TRP A 216 -6.23 6.37 -14.72
C TRP A 216 -7.44 6.37 -15.64
N SER A 217 -7.29 7.04 -16.78
CA SER A 217 -8.27 7.02 -17.88
C SER A 217 -8.42 5.61 -18.47
N GLU A 218 -9.51 5.34 -19.18
CA GLU A 218 -9.71 4.06 -19.86
C GLU A 218 -8.59 3.73 -20.85
N ILE A 219 -8.02 4.75 -21.51
CA ILE A 219 -6.88 4.58 -22.43
C ILE A 219 -5.65 4.08 -21.68
N GLN A 220 -5.33 4.71 -20.55
CA GLN A 220 -4.20 4.29 -19.70
C GLN A 220 -4.39 2.88 -19.17
N GLN A 221 -5.60 2.55 -18.71
CA GLN A 221 -5.95 1.21 -18.22
C GLN A 221 -5.77 0.16 -19.32
N LYS A 222 -6.28 0.40 -20.53
CA LYS A 222 -6.11 -0.51 -21.68
C LYS A 222 -4.66 -0.67 -22.08
N THR A 223 -3.91 0.43 -22.14
CA THR A 223 -2.47 0.41 -22.46
C THR A 223 -1.72 -0.46 -21.45
N PHE A 224 -1.97 -0.26 -20.15
CA PHE A 224 -1.36 -1.06 -19.10
C PHE A 224 -1.75 -2.54 -19.19
N LEU A 225 -3.04 -2.85 -19.40
CA LEU A 225 -3.52 -4.23 -19.50
C LEU A 225 -2.92 -4.98 -20.70
N ASN A 226 -2.73 -4.32 -21.81
CA ASN A 226 -2.03 -4.91 -22.96
C ASN A 226 -0.59 -5.33 -22.57
N TYR A 227 0.17 -4.45 -21.91
CA TYR A 227 1.50 -4.81 -21.39
C TYR A 227 1.43 -5.89 -20.32
N TYR A 228 0.52 -5.75 -19.37
CA TYR A 228 0.35 -6.71 -18.28
C TYR A 228 0.09 -8.13 -18.81
N CYS A 229 -0.84 -8.31 -19.74
CA CYS A 229 -1.15 -9.60 -20.32
C CYS A 229 0.00 -10.18 -21.17
N THR A 230 0.87 -9.33 -21.74
CA THR A 230 2.10 -9.77 -22.42
C THR A 230 3.08 -10.40 -21.45
N TYR A 231 3.20 -9.87 -20.22
CA TYR A 231 4.14 -10.36 -19.18
C TYR A 231 3.49 -11.34 -18.20
N ALA A 232 2.16 -11.40 -18.14
CA ALA A 232 1.44 -12.25 -17.20
C ALA A 232 1.54 -13.73 -17.61
N SER A 233 2.65 -14.36 -17.30
CA SER A 233 2.81 -15.80 -17.43
C SER A 233 1.64 -16.52 -16.74
N GLY A 234 0.62 -16.93 -17.51
CA GLY A 234 -0.52 -17.67 -17.01
C GLY A 234 -1.84 -16.92 -16.89
N TYR A 235 -1.93 -15.63 -17.25
CA TYR A 235 -3.21 -14.95 -17.40
C TYR A 235 -3.18 -13.94 -18.56
N ILE A 236 -3.75 -14.34 -19.68
CA ILE A 236 -3.70 -13.60 -20.94
C ILE A 236 -5.08 -13.18 -21.48
N ASP A 237 -6.17 -13.63 -20.88
CA ASP A 237 -7.52 -13.23 -21.29
C ASP A 237 -7.85 -11.82 -20.77
N ILE A 238 -7.51 -10.82 -21.59
CA ILE A 238 -7.71 -9.41 -21.28
C ILE A 238 -9.19 -9.07 -21.11
N VAL A 239 -10.10 -9.71 -21.88
CA VAL A 239 -11.54 -9.40 -21.82
C VAL A 239 -12.12 -9.85 -20.47
N LEU A 240 -11.78 -11.06 -20.04
CA LEU A 240 -12.23 -11.56 -18.74
C LEU A 240 -11.60 -10.76 -17.59
N LEU A 241 -10.34 -10.33 -17.74
CA LEU A 241 -9.67 -9.50 -16.74
C LEU A 241 -10.34 -8.11 -16.62
N GLU A 242 -10.65 -7.45 -17.74
CA GLU A 242 -11.40 -6.17 -17.73
C GLU A 242 -12.77 -6.31 -17.06
N GLN A 243 -13.50 -7.38 -17.38
CA GLN A 243 -14.78 -7.67 -16.71
C GLN A 243 -14.61 -7.84 -15.21
N LYS A 244 -13.56 -8.53 -14.79
CA LYS A 244 -13.26 -8.75 -13.37
C LYS A 244 -12.91 -7.45 -12.65
N ILE A 245 -12.08 -6.60 -13.25
CA ILE A 245 -11.76 -5.27 -12.74
C ILE A 245 -13.03 -4.44 -12.52
N LYS A 246 -13.93 -4.41 -13.52
CA LYS A 246 -15.21 -3.70 -13.41
C LYS A 246 -16.11 -4.24 -12.29
N GLN A 247 -16.12 -5.57 -12.08
CA GLN A 247 -16.87 -6.17 -10.97
C GLN A 247 -16.33 -5.76 -9.59
N TRP A 248 -15.00 -5.60 -9.47
CA TRP A 248 -14.36 -5.21 -8.22
C TRP A 248 -14.36 -3.70 -7.97
N GLU A 249 -14.50 -2.86 -8.99
CA GLU A 249 -14.41 -1.41 -8.86
C GLU A 249 -15.32 -0.80 -7.79
N PRO A 250 -16.60 -1.18 -7.61
CA PRO A 250 -17.44 -0.67 -6.53
C PRO A 250 -16.88 -0.99 -5.15
N TRP A 251 -16.32 -2.19 -4.95
CA TRP A 251 -15.71 -2.61 -3.70
C TRP A 251 -14.43 -1.83 -3.38
N VAL A 252 -13.61 -1.59 -4.40
CA VAL A 252 -12.39 -0.77 -4.28
C VAL A 252 -12.78 0.66 -3.89
N ARG A 253 -13.73 1.28 -4.59
CA ARG A 253 -14.21 2.63 -4.26
C ARG A 253 -14.73 2.72 -2.82
N TYR A 254 -15.48 1.72 -2.38
CA TYR A 254 -16.03 1.71 -1.03
C TYR A 254 -14.93 1.50 0.03
N MET A 255 -13.97 0.61 -0.22
CA MET A 255 -12.79 0.43 0.65
C MET A 255 -11.98 1.73 0.78
N MET A 256 -11.72 2.41 -0.34
CA MET A 256 -10.99 3.68 -0.34
C MET A 256 -11.76 4.78 0.41
N LEU A 257 -13.09 4.87 0.20
CA LEU A 257 -13.94 5.81 0.94
C LEU A 257 -13.83 5.58 2.45
N MET A 258 -13.93 4.33 2.90
CA MET A 258 -13.80 3.97 4.32
C MET A 258 -12.43 4.40 4.86
N TRP A 259 -11.36 4.16 4.12
CA TRP A 259 -10.01 4.51 4.54
C TRP A 259 -9.83 6.03 4.67
N TYR A 260 -10.28 6.83 3.67
CA TYR A 260 -10.19 8.29 3.72
C TYR A 260 -11.01 8.89 4.86
N GLU A 261 -12.19 8.36 5.13
CA GLU A 261 -13.04 8.82 6.22
C GLU A 261 -12.41 8.56 7.60
N VAL A 262 -11.83 7.38 7.80
CA VAL A 262 -11.10 7.05 9.03
C VAL A 262 -9.87 7.94 9.18
N ARG A 263 -9.13 8.18 8.10
CA ARG A 263 -7.98 9.10 8.12
C ARG A 263 -8.42 10.51 8.49
N TRP A 264 -9.43 11.04 7.81
CA TRP A 264 -9.97 12.36 8.13
C TRP A 264 -10.46 12.43 9.58
N GLN A 265 -11.20 11.44 10.03
CA GLN A 265 -11.70 11.40 11.42
C GLN A 265 -10.57 11.54 12.45
N ARG A 266 -9.43 10.98 12.18
CA ARG A 266 -8.29 10.94 13.11
C ARG A 266 -7.38 12.14 13.01
N THR A 267 -7.09 12.59 11.78
CA THR A 267 -6.10 13.65 11.56
C THR A 267 -6.73 15.02 11.40
N LYS A 268 -8.01 15.07 10.98
CA LYS A 268 -8.73 16.28 10.55
C LYS A 268 -8.04 17.01 9.39
N GLU A 269 -7.12 16.35 8.70
CA GLU A 269 -6.44 16.93 7.53
C GLU A 269 -7.40 17.05 6.35
N PRO A 270 -7.57 18.26 5.77
CA PRO A 270 -8.55 18.53 4.70
C PRO A 270 -8.35 17.66 3.46
N GLN A 271 -7.12 17.24 3.17
CA GLN A 271 -6.80 16.39 2.02
C GLN A 271 -7.60 15.08 2.00
N PHE A 272 -7.82 14.44 3.15
CA PHE A 272 -8.58 13.18 3.19
C PHE A 272 -10.06 13.39 2.91
N SER A 273 -10.63 14.53 3.33
CA SER A 273 -11.99 14.92 2.97
C SER A 273 -12.09 15.19 1.46
N ALA A 274 -11.12 15.88 0.88
CA ALA A 274 -11.05 16.16 -0.55
C ALA A 274 -10.96 14.87 -1.38
N LEU A 275 -10.17 13.89 -0.96
CA LEU A 275 -10.06 12.59 -1.61
C LEU A 275 -11.32 11.72 -1.44
N ALA A 276 -12.02 11.84 -0.31
CA ALA A 276 -13.29 11.14 -0.08
C ALA A 276 -14.44 11.71 -0.92
N HIS A 277 -14.43 13.01 -1.23
CA HIS A 277 -15.55 13.72 -1.90
C HIS A 277 -15.98 13.07 -3.22
N PRO A 278 -15.12 12.84 -4.23
CA PRO A 278 -15.53 12.20 -5.48
C PRO A 278 -16.07 10.78 -5.27
N LEU A 279 -15.57 10.06 -4.27
CA LEU A 279 -16.08 8.73 -3.93
C LEU A 279 -17.49 8.82 -3.33
N ARG A 280 -17.75 9.78 -2.44
CA ARG A 280 -19.09 10.03 -1.91
C ARG A 280 -20.08 10.35 -3.03
N LEU A 281 -19.72 11.25 -3.94
CA LEU A 281 -20.54 11.59 -5.10
C LEU A 281 -20.84 10.35 -5.97
N SER A 282 -19.86 9.49 -6.18
CA SER A 282 -20.04 8.27 -6.98
C SER A 282 -21.01 7.25 -6.36
N PHE A 283 -21.32 7.39 -5.07
CA PHE A 283 -22.32 6.61 -4.34
C PHE A 283 -23.57 7.39 -3.99
N ASN A 284 -23.76 8.60 -4.52
CA ASN A 284 -24.88 9.51 -4.22
C ASN A 284 -25.01 9.79 -2.71
N LEU A 285 -23.90 9.85 -1.99
CA LEU A 285 -23.91 10.20 -0.57
C LEU A 285 -23.86 11.71 -0.40
N ALA A 286 -24.84 12.25 0.34
CA ALA A 286 -24.83 13.63 0.78
C ALA A 286 -23.70 13.93 1.78
N PHE A 287 -23.38 15.21 1.97
CA PHE A 287 -22.38 15.74 2.90
C PHE A 287 -23.02 16.17 4.21
#